data_f3bdbc187834882a17fe1964dce130ae
#
_entry.id   f3bdbc187834882a17fe1964dce130ae
#
_cell.length_a   1.000
_cell.length_b   1.000
_cell.length_c   1.000
_cell.angle_alpha   90.00
_cell.angle_beta   90.00
_cell.angle_gamma   90.00
#
_symmetry.space_group_name_H-M   'P 1'
#
loop_
_entity.id
_entity.type
_entity.pdbx_description
1 polymer ?
#
loop_
_entity_poly.entity_id
_entity_poly.type
_entity_poly.pdbx_seq_one_letter_code
_entity_poly.pdbx_strand_id
1 'polypeptide(L)'
;MAKKIRVTETALRDAHQSLIATRMTTEEMLPVLDKLDKIGYYSLECWGGATYDSCLRFLNEDPWDRLRTIREHCPNTKLQMLFRGQNMLGYRHYADDCVEYLVQRSIAN
;
A
#
# COMPACT_ATOMS: atom_id res chain seq x y z
N MET A 1 14.19 4.87 31.09
CA MET A 1 13.86 5.63 29.86
C MET A 1 12.59 5.09 29.26
N ALA A 2 11.69 5.98 28.90
CA ALA A 2 10.44 5.60 28.24
C ALA A 2 10.75 5.01 26.84
N LYS A 3 10.09 3.90 26.50
CA LYS A 3 10.19 3.35 25.14
C LYS A 3 9.39 4.23 24.18
N LYS A 4 10.00 4.61 23.05
CA LYS A 4 9.30 5.33 22.00
C LYS A 4 8.30 4.40 21.32
N ILE A 5 7.03 4.78 21.33
CA ILE A 5 5.98 4.06 20.62
C ILE A 5 6.09 4.40 19.13
N ARG A 6 6.02 3.36 18.29
CA ARG A 6 6.01 3.50 16.84
C ARG A 6 4.58 3.30 16.35
N VAL A 7 4.10 4.23 15.55
CA VAL A 7 2.72 4.21 15.05
C VAL A 7 2.72 3.99 13.55
N THR A 8 1.90 3.04 13.09
CA THR A 8 1.64 2.81 11.68
C THR A 8 0.25 3.33 11.35
N GLU A 9 0.15 4.18 10.33
CA GLU A 9 -1.14 4.65 9.81
C GLU A 9 -1.61 3.73 8.69
N THR A 10 -2.88 3.33 8.73
CA THR A 10 -3.45 2.37 7.77
C THR A 10 -4.55 2.98 6.88
N ALA A 11 -4.77 4.28 6.94
CA ALA A 11 -5.84 4.95 6.21
C ALA A 11 -5.74 4.74 4.68
N LEU A 12 -4.53 4.69 4.15
CA LEU A 12 -4.31 4.55 2.72
C LEU A 12 -4.51 3.11 2.20
N ARG A 13 -4.70 2.13 3.06
CA ARG A 13 -5.00 0.76 2.67
C ARG A 13 -6.25 0.23 3.35
N ASP A 14 -6.25 0.12 4.67
CA ASP A 14 -7.32 -0.55 5.41
C ASP A 14 -8.63 0.23 5.41
N ALA A 15 -8.56 1.53 5.64
CA ALA A 15 -9.76 2.34 5.75
C ALA A 15 -10.59 2.33 4.47
N HIS A 16 -10.00 2.62 3.32
CA HIS A 16 -10.76 2.63 2.07
C HIS A 16 -11.11 1.22 1.59
N GLN A 17 -10.31 0.21 1.93
CA GLN A 17 -10.68 -1.17 1.65
C GLN A 17 -11.94 -1.58 2.42
N SER A 18 -12.04 -1.17 3.67
CA SER A 18 -13.17 -1.50 4.54
C SER A 18 -14.43 -0.66 4.25
N LEU A 19 -14.25 0.60 3.92
CA LEU A 19 -15.37 1.55 3.78
C LEU A 19 -15.92 1.65 2.37
N ILE A 20 -15.07 1.56 1.34
CA ILE A 20 -15.46 1.74 -0.06
C ILE A 20 -14.89 0.66 -0.99
N ALA A 21 -14.66 -0.53 -0.47
CA ALA A 21 -14.23 -1.70 -1.21
C ALA A 21 -12.97 -1.45 -2.07
N THR A 22 -12.01 -0.73 -1.53
CA THR A 22 -10.73 -0.41 -2.19
C THR A 22 -10.90 0.46 -3.45
N ARG A 23 -11.91 1.32 -3.49
CA ARG A 23 -12.24 2.15 -4.67
C ARG A 23 -11.61 3.55 -4.64
N MET A 24 -10.79 3.87 -3.65
CA MET A 24 -10.09 5.17 -3.64
C MET A 24 -9.00 5.21 -4.72
N THR A 25 -9.03 6.25 -5.54
CA THR A 25 -8.02 6.46 -6.59
C THR A 25 -6.74 7.07 -6.02
N THR A 26 -5.63 6.94 -6.75
CA THR A 26 -4.38 7.60 -6.39
C THR A 26 -4.54 9.12 -6.37
N GLU A 27 -5.28 9.66 -7.33
CA GLU A 27 -5.56 11.10 -7.40
C GLU A 27 -6.29 11.61 -6.15
N GLU A 28 -7.23 10.84 -5.61
CA GLU A 28 -7.93 11.17 -4.37
C GLU A 28 -7.01 11.16 -3.14
N MET A 29 -5.94 10.39 -3.16
CA MET A 29 -4.96 10.33 -2.08
C MET A 29 -3.98 11.51 -2.09
N LEU A 30 -3.66 12.07 -3.25
CA LEU A 30 -2.61 13.07 -3.40
C LEU A 30 -2.70 14.24 -2.41
N PRO A 31 -3.88 14.84 -2.15
CA PRO A 31 -3.97 15.99 -1.25
C PRO A 31 -3.51 15.75 0.18
N VAL A 32 -3.51 14.50 0.65
CA VAL A 32 -3.15 14.17 2.04
C VAL A 32 -1.77 13.53 2.19
N LEU A 33 -1.14 13.07 1.10
CA LEU A 33 0.13 12.33 1.17
C LEU A 33 1.24 13.15 1.83
N ASP A 34 1.43 14.38 1.40
CA ASP A 34 2.45 15.24 1.97
C ASP A 34 2.21 15.54 3.45
N LYS A 35 0.94 15.68 3.84
CA LYS A 35 0.56 15.91 5.24
C LYS A 35 0.83 14.68 6.09
N LEU A 36 0.52 13.49 5.60
CA LEU A 36 0.79 12.24 6.30
C LEU A 36 2.28 12.02 6.50
N ASP A 37 3.10 12.36 5.50
CA ASP A 37 4.55 12.24 5.60
C ASP A 37 5.16 13.13 6.70
N LYS A 38 4.54 14.27 6.97
CA LYS A 38 5.01 15.26 7.98
C LYS A 38 4.60 14.93 9.41
N ILE A 39 3.62 14.04 9.62
CA ILE A 39 3.14 13.71 10.97
C ILE A 39 4.20 12.96 11.78
N GLY A 40 5.09 12.23 11.13
CA GLY A 40 6.14 11.46 11.79
C GLY A 40 5.74 10.05 12.16
N TYR A 41 4.81 9.46 11.43
CA TYR A 41 4.52 8.03 11.55
C TYR A 41 5.75 7.18 11.28
N TYR A 42 5.85 6.04 11.96
CA TYR A 42 6.89 5.07 11.68
C TYR A 42 6.74 4.48 10.28
N SER A 43 5.51 4.15 9.91
CA SER A 43 5.19 3.64 8.58
C SER A 43 3.76 3.99 8.15
N LEU A 44 3.54 3.98 6.84
CA LEU A 44 2.23 4.07 6.21
C LEU A 44 1.93 2.73 5.54
N GLU A 45 0.85 2.07 5.95
CA GLU A 45 0.34 0.91 5.22
C GLU A 45 -0.52 1.40 4.07
N CYS A 46 0.01 1.30 2.86
CA CYS A 46 -0.58 1.96 1.68
C CYS A 46 -0.82 1.01 0.50
N TRP A 47 -0.44 -0.23 0.63
CA TRP A 47 -0.44 -1.14 -0.50
C TRP A 47 -0.71 -2.58 -0.06
N GLY A 48 -1.13 -3.41 -1.00
CA GLY A 48 -1.43 -4.82 -0.76
C GLY A 48 -2.06 -5.48 -1.97
N GLY A 49 -2.38 -6.77 -1.85
CA GLY A 49 -2.99 -7.54 -2.94
C GLY A 49 -4.34 -6.99 -3.38
N ALA A 50 -5.20 -6.60 -2.46
CA ALA A 50 -6.49 -6.00 -2.78
C ALA A 50 -6.34 -4.65 -3.48
N THR A 51 -5.35 -3.86 -3.10
CA THR A 51 -5.00 -2.60 -3.78
C THR A 51 -4.56 -2.84 -5.21
N TYR A 52 -3.66 -3.78 -5.40
CA TYR A 52 -3.18 -4.20 -6.73
C TYR A 52 -4.33 -4.63 -7.63
N ASP A 53 -5.17 -5.53 -7.12
CA ASP A 53 -6.32 -6.08 -7.85
C ASP A 53 -7.34 -5.00 -8.22
N SER A 54 -7.68 -4.11 -7.28
CA SER A 54 -8.61 -3.00 -7.53
C SER A 54 -8.11 -2.00 -8.56
N CYS A 55 -6.84 -1.68 -8.56
CA CYS A 55 -6.25 -0.80 -9.57
C CYS A 55 -6.47 -1.35 -10.97
N LEU A 56 -6.24 -2.65 -11.17
CA LEU A 56 -6.41 -3.31 -12.46
C LEU A 56 -7.86 -3.50 -12.86
N ARG A 57 -8.71 -3.94 -11.92
CA ARG A 57 -10.09 -4.31 -12.24
C ARG A 57 -11.05 -3.14 -12.32
N PHE A 58 -10.90 -2.15 -11.46
CA PHE A 58 -11.96 -1.16 -11.22
C PHE A 58 -11.53 0.27 -11.40
N LEU A 59 -10.26 0.61 -11.12
CA LEU A 59 -9.79 1.99 -11.11
C LEU A 59 -9.07 2.39 -12.39
N ASN A 60 -8.78 1.44 -13.27
CA ASN A 60 -7.99 1.67 -14.49
C ASN A 60 -6.65 2.38 -14.19
N GLU A 61 -6.00 1.95 -13.12
CA GLU A 61 -4.70 2.47 -12.68
C GLU A 61 -3.63 1.37 -12.75
N ASP A 62 -2.39 1.77 -13.00
CA ASP A 62 -1.24 0.90 -12.81
C ASP A 62 -0.90 0.85 -11.31
N PRO A 63 -1.00 -0.33 -10.65
CA PRO A 63 -0.72 -0.44 -9.23
C PRO A 63 0.73 -0.08 -8.88
N TRP A 64 1.68 -0.28 -9.77
CA TRP A 64 3.08 0.08 -9.56
C TRP A 64 3.29 1.59 -9.59
N ASP A 65 2.58 2.29 -10.49
CA ASP A 65 2.61 3.75 -10.54
C ASP A 65 2.02 4.36 -9.27
N ARG A 66 0.97 3.75 -8.72
CA ARG A 66 0.43 4.15 -7.42
C ARG A 66 1.49 4.07 -6.33
N LEU A 67 2.21 2.95 -6.25
CA LEU A 67 3.25 2.75 -5.25
C LEU A 67 4.36 3.78 -5.39
N ARG A 68 4.83 4.02 -6.61
CA ARG A 68 5.87 5.03 -6.91
C ARG A 68 5.41 6.43 -6.54
N THR A 69 4.17 6.79 -6.88
CA THR A 69 3.58 8.10 -6.54
C THR A 69 3.54 8.31 -5.04
N ILE A 70 3.10 7.31 -4.28
CA ILE A 70 3.09 7.40 -2.82
C ILE A 70 4.52 7.55 -2.29
N ARG A 71 5.48 6.80 -2.85
CA ARG A 71 6.89 6.90 -2.46
C ARG A 71 7.46 8.31 -2.69
N GLU A 72 7.15 8.90 -3.83
CA GLU A 72 7.60 10.26 -4.15
C GLU A 72 7.06 11.32 -3.19
N HIS A 73 5.79 11.21 -2.80
CA HIS A 73 5.13 12.16 -1.91
C HIS A 73 5.43 11.92 -0.42
N CYS A 74 5.88 10.72 -0.07
CA CYS A 74 6.17 10.33 1.31
C CYS A 74 7.61 9.81 1.47
N PRO A 75 8.64 10.66 1.20
CA PRO A 75 10.03 10.21 1.23
C PRO A 75 10.57 9.95 2.64
N ASN A 76 9.96 10.53 3.67
CA ASN A 76 10.43 10.46 5.06
C ASN A 76 9.76 9.37 5.88
N THR A 77 8.75 8.71 5.34
CA THR A 77 7.98 7.68 6.02
C THR A 77 8.17 6.32 5.35
N LYS A 78 8.36 5.27 6.13
CA LYS A 78 8.42 3.92 5.58
C LYS A 78 7.07 3.52 5.02
N LEU A 79 7.07 2.86 3.87
CA LEU A 79 5.87 2.29 3.29
C LEU A 79 5.75 0.83 3.67
N GLN A 80 4.54 0.40 3.96
CA GLN A 80 4.22 -0.95 4.39
C GLN A 80 3.16 -1.56 3.49
N MET A 81 3.33 -2.84 3.18
CA MET A 81 2.40 -3.64 2.41
C MET A 81 1.73 -4.68 3.30
N LEU A 82 0.42 -4.86 3.14
CA LEU A 82 -0.26 -6.04 3.68
C LEU A 82 0.01 -7.22 2.75
N PHE A 83 0.51 -8.32 3.30
CA PHE A 83 0.91 -9.49 2.55
C PHE A 83 0.28 -10.76 3.12
N ARG A 84 -0.40 -11.54 2.26
CA ARG A 84 -1.15 -12.74 2.65
C ARG A 84 -0.49 -14.05 2.18
N GLY A 85 0.82 -14.08 1.99
CA GLY A 85 1.51 -15.27 1.49
C GLY A 85 1.01 -15.68 0.11
N GLN A 86 0.71 -16.96 -0.08
CA GLN A 86 0.27 -17.50 -1.38
C GLN A 86 -1.05 -16.90 -1.87
N ASN A 87 -1.90 -16.38 -0.99
CA ASN A 87 -3.13 -15.67 -1.35
C ASN A 87 -2.89 -14.17 -1.57
N MET A 88 -1.79 -13.83 -2.20
CA MET A 88 -1.33 -12.45 -2.36
C MET A 88 -2.27 -11.56 -3.17
N LEU A 89 -3.02 -12.13 -4.13
CA LEU A 89 -3.96 -11.42 -4.98
C LEU A 89 -5.29 -12.17 -5.04
N GLY A 90 -6.38 -11.50 -4.67
CA GLY A 90 -7.71 -12.08 -4.72
C GLY A 90 -7.85 -13.30 -3.81
N TYR A 91 -8.56 -14.32 -4.28
CA TYR A 91 -8.85 -15.54 -3.54
C TYR A 91 -8.12 -16.78 -4.11
N ARG A 92 -7.07 -16.55 -4.87
CA ARG A 92 -6.31 -17.60 -5.53
C ARG A 92 -5.03 -17.92 -4.75
N HIS A 93 -4.66 -19.20 -4.71
CA HIS A 93 -3.40 -19.67 -4.16
C HIS A 93 -2.33 -19.67 -5.26
N TYR A 94 -1.31 -18.82 -5.13
CA TYR A 94 -0.22 -18.71 -6.11
C TYR A 94 0.97 -19.59 -5.73
N ALA A 95 1.73 -20.01 -6.73
CA ALA A 95 2.97 -20.76 -6.52
C ALA A 95 4.05 -19.88 -5.84
N ASP A 96 5.01 -20.54 -5.17
CA ASP A 96 6.03 -19.84 -4.37
C ASP A 96 6.91 -18.91 -5.22
N ASP A 97 7.24 -19.28 -6.46
CA ASP A 97 8.02 -18.45 -7.37
C ASP A 97 7.28 -17.16 -7.76
N CYS A 98 5.96 -17.22 -7.94
CA CYS A 98 5.13 -16.03 -8.17
C CYS A 98 5.13 -15.11 -6.95
N VAL A 99 5.02 -15.67 -5.75
CA VAL A 99 5.06 -14.92 -4.49
C VAL A 99 6.40 -14.22 -4.32
N GLU A 100 7.50 -14.95 -4.53
CA GLU A 100 8.85 -14.40 -4.46
C GLU A 100 9.04 -13.25 -5.46
N TYR A 101 8.60 -13.43 -6.70
CA TYR A 101 8.67 -12.40 -7.73
C TYR A 101 7.91 -11.13 -7.34
N LEU A 102 6.68 -11.27 -6.81
CA LEU A 102 5.90 -10.11 -6.36
C LEU A 102 6.61 -9.34 -5.24
N VAL A 103 7.18 -10.04 -4.26
CA VAL A 103 7.92 -9.41 -3.16
C VAL A 103 9.14 -8.66 -3.70
N GLN A 104 9.91 -9.27 -4.57
CA GLN A 104 11.08 -8.64 -5.19
C GLN A 104 10.70 -7.38 -5.97
N ARG A 105 9.62 -7.43 -6.75
CA ARG A 105 9.14 -6.27 -7.50
C ARG A 105 8.59 -5.17 -6.60
N SER A 106 7.95 -5.54 -5.50
CA SER A 106 7.45 -4.57 -4.51
C SER A 106 8.60 -3.81 -3.85
N ILE A 107 9.68 -4.49 -3.52
CA ILE A 107 10.87 -3.86 -2.94
C ILE A 107 11.57 -2.95 -3.96
N ALA A 108 11.60 -3.34 -5.23
CA ALA A 108 12.28 -2.60 -6.29
C ALA A 108 11.55 -1.31 -6.71
N ASN A 109 10.26 -1.20 -6.43
CA ASN A 109 9.43 -0.04 -6.78
C ASN A 109 9.13 0.81 -5.55
#